data_162e20cce93a7b6c5687fb029f0fd681
#
_entry.id   162e20cce93a7b6c5687fb029f0fd681
#
_cell.length_a   1.000
_cell.length_b   1.000
_cell.length_c   1.000
_cell.angle_alpha   90.00
_cell.angle_beta   90.00
_cell.angle_gamma   90.00
#
_symmetry.space_group_name_H-M   'P 1'
#
loop_
_entity.id
_entity.type
_entity.pdbx_description
1 polymer ?
#
loop_
_entity_poly.entity_id
_entity_poly.type
_entity_poly.pdbx_seq_one_letter_code
_entity_poly.pdbx_strand_id
1 'polypeptide(L)'
;MNSHDEVLTNFLDLLIQRPNANELLKALETDLLSDFKPSNAIVYSLDSHNTSKEIYSNNSLVKGITSEVFDSVLKSLPEGSNLDSLTDSKMGKSTNNDFIIMPISNGKSLKGFILVYLDCAQLSPEDLSLIEIIGKVCAFYLMNELPELKHSYKIEDLTSKVQLSARQLQIIHGFVEGKTNHELATDLGFSVSTVRHETMEIFRLLGASDRKEAAKIAQERNL
;
A
#
# COMPACT_ATOMS: atom_id res chain seq x y z
N MET A 1 -7.94 -29.42 21.22
CA MET A 1 -7.48 -28.53 20.15
C MET A 1 -7.75 -27.13 20.66
N ASN A 2 -6.83 -26.22 20.59
CA ASN A 2 -7.04 -24.85 21.05
C ASN A 2 -8.04 -24.19 20.08
N SER A 3 -8.93 -23.32 20.53
CA SER A 3 -9.91 -22.62 19.66
C SER A 3 -9.23 -21.96 18.45
N HIS A 4 -8.04 -21.40 18.65
CA HIS A 4 -7.25 -20.77 17.60
C HIS A 4 -6.70 -21.75 16.55
N ASP A 5 -6.34 -22.99 16.94
CA ASP A 5 -5.87 -24.03 16.00
C ASP A 5 -7.01 -24.44 15.06
N GLU A 6 -8.24 -24.49 15.56
CA GLU A 6 -9.42 -24.79 14.77
C GLU A 6 -9.73 -23.67 13.76
N VAL A 7 -9.66 -22.42 14.21
CA VAL A 7 -9.84 -21.24 13.32
C VAL A 7 -8.80 -21.24 12.20
N LEU A 8 -7.52 -21.48 12.51
CA LEU A 8 -6.46 -21.54 11.49
C LEU A 8 -6.65 -22.70 10.51
N THR A 9 -7.10 -23.86 11.00
CA THR A 9 -7.39 -25.01 10.14
C THR A 9 -8.53 -24.69 9.17
N ASN A 10 -9.63 -24.15 9.66
CA ASN A 10 -10.77 -23.74 8.83
C ASN A 10 -10.37 -22.66 7.81
N PHE A 11 -9.49 -21.75 8.22
CA PHE A 11 -8.97 -20.72 7.31
C PHE A 11 -8.13 -21.31 6.18
N LEU A 12 -7.25 -22.25 6.48
CA LEU A 12 -6.45 -22.94 5.45
C LEU A 12 -7.35 -23.74 4.49
N ASP A 13 -8.36 -24.44 5.00
CA ASP A 13 -9.33 -25.18 4.19
C ASP A 13 -10.12 -24.26 3.26
N LEU A 14 -10.49 -23.06 3.74
CA LEU A 14 -11.10 -22.03 2.90
C LEU A 14 -10.16 -21.59 1.77
N LEU A 15 -8.90 -21.30 2.07
CA LEU A 15 -7.93 -20.85 1.07
C LEU A 15 -7.64 -21.90 -0.01
N ILE A 16 -7.67 -23.18 0.33
CA ILE A 16 -7.54 -24.30 -0.62
C ILE A 16 -8.67 -24.27 -1.65
N GLN A 17 -9.86 -23.83 -1.27
CA GLN A 17 -11.02 -23.69 -2.15
C GLN A 17 -10.93 -22.49 -3.09
N ARG A 18 -9.90 -21.64 -2.95
CA ARG A 18 -9.68 -20.43 -3.74
C ARG A 18 -10.88 -19.48 -3.70
N PRO A 19 -11.25 -18.98 -2.52
CA PRO A 19 -12.38 -18.08 -2.37
C PRO A 19 -12.14 -16.81 -3.18
N ASN A 20 -13.18 -16.20 -3.71
CA ASN A 20 -13.07 -14.83 -4.19
C ASN A 20 -13.03 -13.84 -3.00
N ALA A 21 -12.76 -12.56 -3.30
CA ALA A 21 -12.64 -11.53 -2.24
C ALA A 21 -13.91 -11.44 -1.35
N ASN A 22 -15.10 -11.63 -1.95
CA ASN A 22 -16.39 -11.69 -1.25
C ASN A 22 -16.43 -12.79 -0.21
N GLU A 23 -16.12 -13.99 -0.65
CA GLU A 23 -16.15 -15.19 0.18
C GLU A 23 -15.14 -15.09 1.32
N LEU A 24 -13.96 -14.54 1.03
CA LEU A 24 -12.93 -14.33 2.03
C LEU A 24 -13.36 -13.32 3.10
N LEU A 25 -13.91 -12.16 2.70
CA LEU A 25 -14.38 -11.14 3.65
C LEU A 25 -15.59 -11.61 4.43
N LYS A 26 -16.49 -12.37 3.80
CA LYS A 26 -17.61 -12.98 4.50
C LYS A 26 -17.12 -13.97 5.54
N ALA A 27 -16.14 -14.79 5.22
CA ALA A 27 -15.56 -15.72 6.18
C ALA A 27 -14.85 -15.02 7.35
N LEU A 28 -14.24 -13.85 7.14
CA LEU A 28 -13.72 -13.03 8.23
C LEU A 28 -14.83 -12.64 9.22
N GLU A 29 -16.03 -12.33 8.73
CA GLU A 29 -17.16 -11.93 9.56
C GLU A 29 -17.84 -13.13 10.24
N THR A 30 -18.08 -14.21 9.49
CA THR A 30 -18.95 -15.30 9.99
C THR A 30 -18.21 -16.41 10.70
N ASP A 31 -16.94 -16.63 10.36
CA ASP A 31 -16.20 -17.82 10.80
C ASP A 31 -14.91 -17.46 11.54
N LEU A 32 -14.01 -16.74 10.85
CA LEU A 32 -12.64 -16.55 11.34
C LEU A 32 -12.52 -15.61 12.53
N LEU A 33 -13.36 -14.59 12.60
CA LEU A 33 -13.39 -13.59 13.66
C LEU A 33 -14.71 -13.63 14.43
N SER A 34 -15.51 -14.71 14.30
CA SER A 34 -16.85 -14.85 14.89
C SER A 34 -16.86 -14.63 16.40
N ASP A 35 -15.82 -15.06 17.11
CA ASP A 35 -15.68 -14.90 18.55
C ASP A 35 -15.61 -13.43 18.98
N PHE A 36 -15.19 -12.54 18.07
CA PHE A 36 -15.06 -11.09 18.30
C PHE A 36 -16.29 -10.30 17.79
N LYS A 37 -17.33 -11.00 17.34
CA LYS A 37 -18.58 -10.41 16.83
C LYS A 37 -18.35 -9.32 15.80
N PRO A 38 -17.72 -9.63 14.68
CA PRO A 38 -17.51 -8.65 13.61
C PRO A 38 -18.88 -8.25 13.03
N SER A 39 -19.03 -6.96 12.76
CA SER A 39 -20.25 -6.41 12.17
C SER A 39 -20.11 -6.03 10.70
N ASN A 40 -18.90 -5.80 10.25
CA ASN A 40 -18.59 -5.51 8.83
C ASN A 40 -17.09 -5.62 8.54
N ALA A 41 -16.75 -6.10 7.34
CA ALA A 41 -15.38 -6.12 6.82
C ALA A 41 -15.31 -5.34 5.50
N ILE A 42 -14.36 -4.43 5.38
CA ILE A 42 -14.21 -3.52 4.23
C ILE A 42 -12.75 -3.54 3.79
N VAL A 43 -12.52 -3.60 2.47
CA VAL A 43 -11.18 -3.44 1.88
C VAL A 43 -11.04 -2.06 1.29
N TYR A 44 -9.97 -1.40 1.66
CA TYR A 44 -9.57 -0.12 1.11
C TYR A 44 -8.27 -0.25 0.32
N SER A 45 -8.22 0.36 -0.85
CA SER A 45 -6.97 0.66 -1.53
C SER A 45 -6.48 2.05 -1.13
N LEU A 46 -5.18 2.25 -1.16
CA LEU A 46 -4.54 3.55 -0.99
C LEU A 46 -3.93 3.99 -2.32
N ASP A 47 -4.14 5.24 -2.67
CA ASP A 47 -3.44 5.87 -3.78
C ASP A 47 -2.07 6.43 -3.34
N SER A 48 -1.33 7.03 -4.28
CA SER A 48 -0.02 7.64 -4.03
C SER A 48 -0.05 8.81 -3.02
N HIS A 49 -1.21 9.39 -2.78
CA HIS A 49 -1.43 10.49 -1.81
C HIS A 49 -1.93 9.96 -0.47
N ASN A 50 -1.92 8.64 -0.27
CA ASN A 50 -2.50 7.97 0.89
C ASN A 50 -4.01 8.27 1.05
N THR A 51 -4.70 8.58 -0.06
CA THR A 51 -6.16 8.71 -0.08
C THR A 51 -6.75 7.32 -0.17
N SER A 52 -7.62 6.97 0.77
CA SER A 52 -8.27 5.67 0.79
C SER A 52 -9.48 5.65 -0.15
N LYS A 53 -9.59 4.57 -0.91
CA LYS A 53 -10.76 4.26 -1.71
C LYS A 53 -11.30 2.91 -1.29
N GLU A 54 -12.57 2.86 -0.89
CA GLU A 54 -13.26 1.60 -0.68
C GLU A 54 -13.37 0.85 -2.00
N ILE A 55 -12.84 -0.38 -2.04
CA ILE A 55 -12.91 -1.23 -3.23
C ILE A 55 -13.82 -2.44 -3.00
N TYR A 56 -14.09 -2.75 -1.74
CA TYR A 56 -14.90 -3.88 -1.39
C TYR A 56 -15.55 -3.74 0.00
N SER A 57 -16.83 -4.07 0.10
CA SER A 57 -17.56 -4.13 1.38
C SER A 57 -18.69 -5.17 1.30
N ASN A 58 -18.84 -5.97 2.35
CA ASN A 58 -19.96 -6.91 2.45
C ASN A 58 -21.28 -6.23 2.79
N ASN A 59 -21.25 -5.06 3.42
CA ASN A 59 -22.45 -4.37 3.86
C ASN A 59 -22.47 -2.93 3.40
N SER A 60 -23.27 -2.64 2.38
CA SER A 60 -23.44 -1.30 1.81
C SER A 60 -24.12 -0.29 2.75
N LEU A 61 -24.57 -0.71 3.92
CA LEU A 61 -25.22 0.18 4.91
C LEU A 61 -24.20 0.93 5.78
N VAL A 62 -22.99 0.43 5.92
CA VAL A 62 -21.91 1.11 6.63
C VAL A 62 -21.22 2.03 5.62
N LYS A 63 -21.56 3.31 5.64
CA LYS A 63 -20.86 4.34 4.87
C LYS A 63 -19.41 4.40 5.32
N GLY A 64 -18.50 4.36 4.35
CA GLY A 64 -17.06 4.33 4.38
C GLY A 64 -16.33 4.90 5.62
N ILE A 65 -15.00 4.83 5.59
CA ILE A 65 -14.17 5.40 6.66
C ILE A 65 -14.61 6.82 6.93
N THR A 66 -15.09 7.06 8.15
CA THR A 66 -15.18 8.41 8.66
C THR A 66 -13.77 8.93 8.89
N SER A 67 -13.55 10.22 8.74
CA SER A 67 -12.28 10.86 9.11
C SER A 67 -11.79 10.44 10.50
N GLU A 68 -12.71 10.14 11.41
CA GLU A 68 -12.44 9.66 12.76
C GLU A 68 -11.70 8.34 12.83
N VAL A 69 -12.03 7.36 11.97
CA VAL A 69 -11.33 6.06 11.93
C VAL A 69 -9.92 6.27 11.41
N PHE A 70 -9.76 7.07 10.36
CA PHE A 70 -8.46 7.40 9.81
C PHE A 70 -7.56 8.13 10.82
N ASP A 71 -8.12 9.13 11.52
CA ASP A 71 -7.43 9.86 12.56
C ASP A 71 -7.06 8.97 13.75
N SER A 72 -7.92 8.01 14.10
CA SER A 72 -7.65 7.03 15.16
C SER A 72 -6.51 6.09 14.77
N VAL A 73 -6.45 5.66 13.51
CA VAL A 73 -5.34 4.85 12.99
C VAL A 73 -4.04 5.64 13.02
N LEU A 74 -4.04 6.87 12.52
CA LEU A 74 -2.86 7.74 12.54
C LEU A 74 -2.35 8.01 13.96
N LYS A 75 -3.26 8.24 14.92
CA LYS A 75 -2.91 8.43 16.34
C LYS A 75 -2.36 7.16 17.00
N SER A 76 -2.66 5.98 16.48
CA SER A 76 -2.11 4.71 16.98
C SER A 76 -0.67 4.43 16.53
N LEU A 77 -0.17 5.20 15.54
CA LEU A 77 1.20 5.09 15.05
C LEU A 77 2.16 5.94 15.93
N PRO A 78 3.47 5.60 15.98
CA PRO A 78 4.46 6.43 16.66
C PRO A 78 4.47 7.87 16.12
N GLU A 79 4.81 8.85 16.98
CA GLU A 79 4.91 10.26 16.57
C GLU A 79 5.85 10.42 15.37
N GLY A 80 5.39 11.15 14.35
CA GLY A 80 6.14 11.36 13.10
C GLY A 80 6.05 10.22 12.09
N SER A 81 5.29 9.16 12.39
CA SER A 81 5.00 8.08 11.44
C SER A 81 3.91 8.50 10.46
N ASN A 82 3.99 7.92 9.27
CA ASN A 82 2.94 7.99 8.24
C ASN A 82 2.24 6.63 8.12
N LEU A 83 1.22 6.53 7.28
CA LEU A 83 0.50 5.29 7.03
C LEU A 83 1.39 4.15 6.50
N ASP A 84 2.49 4.45 5.81
CA ASP A 84 3.45 3.44 5.34
C ASP A 84 4.14 2.70 6.50
N SER A 85 4.09 3.27 7.73
CA SER A 85 4.61 2.65 8.95
C SER A 85 3.65 1.58 9.52
N LEU A 86 2.45 1.43 8.96
CA LEU A 86 1.50 0.41 9.38
C LEU A 86 1.93 -0.94 8.80
N THR A 87 2.69 -1.70 9.57
CA THR A 87 3.21 -3.03 9.18
C THR A 87 2.43 -4.19 9.77
N ASP A 88 1.80 -3.97 10.91
CA ASP A 88 1.10 -4.98 11.69
C ASP A 88 -0.35 -4.56 11.95
N SER A 89 -1.21 -5.56 12.20
CA SER A 89 -2.61 -5.33 12.53
C SER A 89 -2.74 -4.51 13.82
N LYS A 90 -3.66 -3.58 13.83
CA LYS A 90 -3.91 -2.68 14.97
C LYS A 90 -5.38 -2.66 15.33
N MET A 91 -5.63 -2.60 16.62
CA MET A 91 -6.95 -2.30 17.14
C MET A 91 -7.10 -0.79 17.34
N GLY A 92 -8.22 -0.27 16.92
CA GLY A 92 -8.60 1.12 17.12
C GLY A 92 -10.01 1.25 17.69
N LYS A 93 -10.33 2.46 18.12
CA LYS A 93 -11.65 2.81 18.65
C LYS A 93 -12.22 3.98 17.89
N SER A 94 -13.47 3.86 17.50
CA SER A 94 -14.27 4.99 17.01
C SER A 94 -15.37 5.33 18.02
N THR A 95 -16.12 6.37 17.75
CA THR A 95 -17.18 6.84 18.67
C THR A 95 -18.25 5.79 18.95
N ASN A 96 -18.49 4.89 18.00
CA ASN A 96 -19.59 3.92 18.08
C ASN A 96 -19.13 2.45 18.12
N ASN A 97 -17.95 2.12 17.59
CA ASN A 97 -17.49 0.75 17.44
C ASN A 97 -15.98 0.65 17.62
N ASP A 98 -15.53 -0.47 18.14
CA ASP A 98 -14.13 -0.87 18.03
C ASP A 98 -13.87 -1.44 16.63
N PHE A 99 -12.63 -1.39 16.18
CA PHE A 99 -12.25 -1.92 14.88
C PHE A 99 -10.84 -2.52 14.89
N ILE A 100 -10.60 -3.43 13.95
CA ILE A 100 -9.27 -3.93 13.62
C ILE A 100 -8.92 -3.41 12.23
N ILE A 101 -7.70 -2.92 12.08
CA ILE A 101 -7.11 -2.60 10.80
C ILE A 101 -5.98 -3.61 10.51
N MET A 102 -6.06 -4.27 9.36
CA MET A 102 -5.07 -5.23 8.89
C MET A 102 -4.41 -4.66 7.63
N PRO A 103 -3.11 -4.33 7.66
CA PRO A 103 -2.44 -3.70 6.54
C PRO A 103 -2.27 -4.66 5.35
N ILE A 104 -2.42 -4.15 4.15
CA ILE A 104 -2.12 -4.83 2.90
C ILE A 104 -0.87 -4.17 2.31
N SER A 105 0.29 -4.82 2.41
CA SER A 105 1.55 -4.28 1.94
C SER A 105 2.34 -5.32 1.15
N ASN A 106 3.19 -4.85 0.25
CA ASN A 106 4.13 -5.71 -0.48
C ASN A 106 5.54 -5.75 0.17
N GLY A 107 5.63 -5.37 1.44
CA GLY A 107 6.90 -5.28 2.17
C GLY A 107 7.71 -4.00 1.91
N LYS A 108 7.29 -3.15 0.97
CA LYS A 108 7.93 -1.87 0.65
C LYS A 108 7.01 -0.67 0.85
N SER A 109 5.74 -0.84 0.58
CA SER A 109 4.73 0.21 0.71
C SER A 109 3.38 -0.39 1.06
N LEU A 110 2.60 0.36 1.82
CA LEU A 110 1.21 0.06 2.11
C LEU A 110 0.39 0.25 0.83
N LYS A 111 -0.42 -0.74 0.47
CA LYS A 111 -1.27 -0.74 -0.73
C LYS A 111 -2.73 -0.49 -0.38
N GLY A 112 -3.06 -0.79 0.85
CA GLY A 112 -4.40 -0.71 1.36
C GLY A 112 -4.49 -1.35 2.74
N PHE A 113 -5.69 -1.60 3.18
CA PHE A 113 -5.96 -2.29 4.43
C PHE A 113 -7.34 -2.93 4.43
N ILE A 114 -7.49 -3.94 5.28
CA ILE A 114 -8.80 -4.50 5.64
C ILE A 114 -9.19 -3.85 6.95
N LEU A 115 -10.39 -3.30 7.00
CA LEU A 115 -11.00 -2.75 8.21
C LEU A 115 -12.13 -3.67 8.63
N VAL A 116 -12.10 -4.17 9.86
CA VAL A 116 -13.15 -4.98 10.43
C VAL A 116 -13.71 -4.28 11.67
N TYR A 117 -14.98 -3.95 11.65
CA TYR A 117 -15.70 -3.41 12.81
C TYR A 117 -16.11 -4.53 13.75
N LEU A 118 -15.94 -4.31 15.05
CA LEU A 118 -16.23 -5.28 16.10
C LEU A 118 -17.25 -4.73 17.10
N ASP A 119 -18.11 -5.60 17.57
CA ASP A 119 -19.05 -5.28 18.67
C ASP A 119 -18.45 -5.59 20.05
N CYS A 120 -17.28 -6.24 20.12
CA CYS A 120 -16.61 -6.64 21.35
C CYS A 120 -15.15 -6.13 21.39
N ALA A 121 -14.77 -5.54 22.53
CA ALA A 121 -13.58 -4.70 22.65
C ALA A 121 -12.41 -5.31 23.43
N GLN A 122 -12.46 -6.54 23.89
CA GLN A 122 -11.37 -7.13 24.67
C GLN A 122 -10.70 -8.28 23.91
N LEU A 123 -9.56 -7.98 23.30
CA LEU A 123 -8.69 -8.96 22.65
C LEU A 123 -7.52 -9.30 23.57
N SER A 124 -7.25 -10.58 23.73
CA SER A 124 -6.02 -11.06 24.39
C SER A 124 -4.80 -10.90 23.47
N PRO A 125 -3.57 -10.99 23.98
CA PRO A 125 -2.38 -11.03 23.15
C PRO A 125 -2.36 -12.19 22.14
N GLU A 126 -2.95 -13.33 22.51
CA GLU A 126 -3.09 -14.51 21.64
C GLU A 126 -4.06 -14.22 20.48
N ASP A 127 -5.18 -13.53 20.77
CA ASP A 127 -6.15 -13.12 19.75
C ASP A 127 -5.52 -12.16 18.75
N LEU A 128 -4.74 -11.18 19.22
CA LEU A 128 -4.03 -10.26 18.34
C LEU A 128 -3.02 -10.99 17.46
N SER A 129 -2.35 -12.02 17.96
CA SER A 129 -1.42 -12.84 17.18
C SER A 129 -2.14 -13.64 16.09
N LEU A 130 -3.30 -14.21 16.42
CA LEU A 130 -4.15 -14.90 15.44
C LEU A 130 -4.62 -13.95 14.35
N ILE A 131 -5.15 -12.79 14.73
CA ILE A 131 -5.62 -11.75 13.81
C ILE A 131 -4.47 -11.28 12.87
N GLU A 132 -3.28 -11.14 13.41
CA GLU A 132 -2.10 -10.76 12.63
C GLU A 132 -1.76 -11.79 11.55
N ILE A 133 -1.82 -13.09 11.89
CA ILE A 133 -1.59 -14.18 10.92
C ILE A 133 -2.69 -14.16 9.85
N ILE A 134 -3.95 -14.11 10.25
CA ILE A 134 -5.09 -14.05 9.33
C ILE A 134 -4.97 -12.82 8.41
N GLY A 135 -4.67 -11.66 8.98
CA GLY A 135 -4.51 -10.40 8.24
C GLY A 135 -3.43 -10.46 7.18
N LYS A 136 -2.25 -11.01 7.50
CA LYS A 136 -1.13 -11.17 6.56
C LYS A 136 -1.47 -12.10 5.40
N VAL A 137 -2.15 -13.21 5.70
CA VAL A 137 -2.57 -14.17 4.66
C VAL A 137 -3.68 -13.58 3.79
N CYS A 138 -4.68 -12.93 4.39
CA CYS A 138 -5.72 -12.22 3.64
C CYS A 138 -5.13 -11.12 2.75
N ALA A 139 -4.17 -10.34 3.27
CA ALA A 139 -3.47 -9.31 2.52
C ALA A 139 -2.76 -9.87 1.29
N PHE A 140 -2.00 -10.95 1.46
CA PHE A 140 -1.34 -11.65 0.36
C PHE A 140 -2.34 -12.16 -0.67
N TYR A 141 -3.44 -12.74 -0.23
CA TYR A 141 -4.49 -13.27 -1.09
C TYR A 141 -5.18 -12.16 -1.89
N LEU A 142 -5.65 -11.11 -1.23
CA LEU A 142 -6.34 -9.98 -1.85
C LEU A 142 -5.43 -9.20 -2.82
N MET A 143 -4.14 -9.07 -2.52
CA MET A 143 -3.18 -8.48 -3.47
C MET A 143 -3.09 -9.26 -4.78
N ASN A 144 -3.31 -10.58 -4.76
CA ASN A 144 -3.30 -11.40 -5.98
C ASN A 144 -4.64 -11.38 -6.71
N GLU A 145 -5.75 -11.21 -6.00
CA GLU A 145 -7.11 -11.24 -6.56
C GLU A 145 -7.57 -9.87 -7.06
N LEU A 146 -7.29 -8.79 -6.32
CA LEU A 146 -7.84 -7.47 -6.61
C LEU A 146 -6.85 -6.62 -7.44
N PRO A 147 -7.21 -6.28 -8.70
CA PRO A 147 -6.38 -5.43 -9.55
C PRO A 147 -6.05 -4.07 -8.93
N GLU A 148 -6.98 -3.50 -8.16
CA GLU A 148 -6.84 -2.20 -7.49
C GLU A 148 -5.68 -2.20 -6.49
N LEU A 149 -5.42 -3.34 -5.84
CA LEU A 149 -4.28 -3.49 -4.92
C LEU A 149 -2.97 -3.77 -5.65
N LYS A 150 -3.03 -4.35 -6.87
CA LYS A 150 -1.86 -4.55 -7.73
C LYS A 150 -1.37 -3.23 -8.32
N HIS A 151 -2.30 -2.36 -8.66
CA HIS A 151 -2.08 -1.15 -9.46
C HIS A 151 -1.92 0.14 -8.63
N SER A 152 -1.55 0.06 -7.33
CA SER A 152 -1.13 1.27 -6.59
C SER A 152 0.12 1.93 -7.19
N TYR A 153 0.61 1.44 -8.30
CA TYR A 153 1.51 2.12 -9.20
C TYR A 153 0.86 2.12 -10.60
N LYS A 154 -0.03 3.07 -10.88
CA LYS A 154 -0.10 3.55 -12.23
C LYS A 154 1.28 4.11 -12.56
N ILE A 155 1.78 3.78 -13.73
CA ILE A 155 2.99 4.41 -14.31
C ILE A 155 2.89 5.96 -14.23
N GLU A 156 1.68 6.51 -14.20
CA GLU A 156 1.39 7.93 -13.97
C GLU A 156 1.76 8.43 -12.56
N ASP A 157 1.71 7.58 -11.52
CA ASP A 157 2.09 7.96 -10.14
C ASP A 157 3.59 7.85 -9.87
N LEU A 158 4.34 7.05 -10.63
CA LEU A 158 5.80 7.13 -10.67
C LEU A 158 6.25 8.50 -11.20
N THR A 159 5.36 9.24 -11.88
CA THR A 159 5.65 10.54 -12.47
C THR A 159 5.51 11.72 -11.52
N SER A 160 4.72 11.59 -10.47
CA SER A 160 4.46 12.69 -9.53
C SER A 160 5.43 12.76 -8.35
N LYS A 161 6.30 11.73 -8.14
CA LYS A 161 7.30 11.72 -7.05
C LYS A 161 8.68 11.17 -7.44
N VAL A 162 9.05 11.17 -8.70
CA VAL A 162 10.46 11.17 -9.04
C VAL A 162 10.96 12.58 -8.68
N GLN A 163 11.31 12.80 -7.41
CA GLN A 163 12.03 14.01 -7.04
C GLN A 163 13.44 13.89 -7.60
N LEU A 164 13.55 14.25 -8.87
CA LEU A 164 14.84 14.47 -9.47
C LEU A 164 15.50 15.64 -8.73
N SER A 165 16.75 15.46 -8.31
CA SER A 165 17.52 16.56 -7.76
C SER A 165 17.66 17.68 -8.81
N ALA A 166 17.92 18.90 -8.36
CA ALA A 166 18.16 20.02 -9.27
C ALA A 166 19.24 19.70 -10.32
N ARG A 167 20.25 18.93 -9.92
CA ARG A 167 21.32 18.42 -10.82
C ARG A 167 20.76 17.44 -11.87
N GLN A 168 19.92 16.51 -11.46
CA GLN A 168 19.32 15.52 -12.36
C GLN A 168 18.35 16.17 -13.35
N LEU A 169 17.61 17.20 -12.92
CA LEU A 169 16.79 18.02 -13.80
C LEU A 169 17.63 18.73 -14.88
N GLN A 170 18.76 19.33 -14.51
CA GLN A 170 19.66 19.95 -15.47
C GLN A 170 20.22 18.95 -16.50
N ILE A 171 20.57 17.74 -16.05
CA ILE A 171 21.03 16.67 -16.94
C ILE A 171 19.93 16.22 -17.89
N ILE A 172 18.71 16.07 -17.40
CA ILE A 172 17.56 15.64 -18.22
C ILE A 172 17.18 16.70 -19.26
N HIS A 173 17.21 17.98 -18.91
CA HIS A 173 17.06 19.06 -19.89
C HIS A 173 18.11 18.97 -21.01
N GLY A 174 19.35 18.66 -20.67
CA GLY A 174 20.37 18.44 -21.68
C GLY A 174 20.13 17.17 -22.53
N PHE A 175 19.42 16.15 -22.02
CA PHE A 175 18.98 15.02 -22.85
C PHE A 175 17.96 15.46 -23.90
N VAL A 176 17.02 16.32 -23.53
CA VAL A 176 16.02 16.89 -24.45
C VAL A 176 16.70 17.74 -25.51
N GLU A 177 17.77 18.49 -25.15
CA GLU A 177 18.60 19.27 -26.07
C GLU A 177 19.57 18.40 -26.92
N GLY A 178 19.64 17.10 -26.68
CA GLY A 178 20.49 16.18 -27.41
C GLY A 178 21.99 16.23 -27.02
N LYS A 179 22.34 16.88 -25.90
CA LYS A 179 23.72 17.01 -25.40
C LYS A 179 24.32 15.67 -25.00
N THR A 180 25.58 15.48 -25.27
CA THR A 180 26.37 14.33 -24.82
C THR A 180 26.76 14.45 -23.33
N ASN A 181 27.22 13.36 -22.72
CA ASN A 181 27.71 13.42 -21.33
C ASN A 181 28.93 14.30 -21.15
N HIS A 182 29.73 14.49 -22.23
CA HIS A 182 30.88 15.35 -22.20
C HIS A 182 30.49 16.84 -22.21
N GLU A 183 29.55 17.21 -23.07
CA GLU A 183 29.00 18.56 -23.13
C GLU A 183 28.29 18.92 -21.80
N LEU A 184 27.48 18.02 -21.27
CA LEU A 184 26.84 18.20 -19.97
C LEU A 184 27.84 18.35 -18.83
N ALA A 185 28.93 17.57 -18.83
CA ALA A 185 29.98 17.69 -17.84
C ALA A 185 30.64 19.06 -17.89
N THR A 186 30.90 19.57 -19.11
CA THR A 186 31.46 20.90 -19.33
C THR A 186 30.51 22.00 -18.91
N ASP A 187 29.26 21.94 -19.35
CA ASP A 187 28.23 22.97 -19.08
C ASP A 187 27.90 23.08 -17.58
N LEU A 188 27.86 21.94 -16.87
CA LEU A 188 27.47 21.88 -15.48
C LEU A 188 28.67 21.92 -14.50
N GLY A 189 29.88 21.92 -14.99
CA GLY A 189 31.10 21.95 -14.16
C GLY A 189 31.34 20.63 -13.39
N PHE A 190 30.92 19.49 -13.95
CA PHE A 190 31.11 18.17 -13.37
C PHE A 190 32.12 17.32 -14.13
N SER A 191 32.55 16.21 -13.51
CA SER A 191 33.28 15.20 -14.25
C SER A 191 32.35 14.38 -15.16
N VAL A 192 32.87 13.87 -16.28
CA VAL A 192 32.09 12.98 -17.17
C VAL A 192 31.63 11.71 -16.42
N SER A 193 32.40 11.23 -15.45
CA SER A 193 32.02 10.08 -14.60
C SER A 193 30.86 10.42 -13.70
N THR A 194 30.80 11.63 -13.15
CA THR A 194 29.65 12.11 -12.34
C THR A 194 28.38 12.16 -13.19
N VAL A 195 28.46 12.74 -14.40
CA VAL A 195 27.33 12.81 -15.32
C VAL A 195 26.84 11.40 -15.73
N ARG A 196 27.76 10.46 -15.95
CA ARG A 196 27.39 9.06 -16.23
C ARG A 196 26.66 8.42 -15.06
N HIS A 197 27.13 8.61 -13.85
CA HIS A 197 26.49 8.07 -12.66
C HIS A 197 25.06 8.63 -12.49
N GLU A 198 24.92 9.96 -12.57
CA GLU A 198 23.59 10.61 -12.50
C GLU A 198 22.68 10.16 -13.66
N THR A 199 23.22 9.94 -14.87
CA THR A 199 22.47 9.40 -16.01
C THR A 199 21.86 8.03 -15.69
N MET A 200 22.63 7.13 -15.09
CA MET A 200 22.15 5.80 -14.71
C MET A 200 21.07 5.89 -13.63
N GLU A 201 21.24 6.78 -12.65
CA GLU A 201 20.22 7.02 -11.62
C GLU A 201 18.95 7.63 -12.22
N ILE A 202 19.07 8.57 -13.16
CA ILE A 202 17.92 9.13 -13.90
C ILE A 202 17.16 8.02 -14.65
N PHE A 203 17.87 7.13 -15.35
CA PHE A 203 17.23 6.02 -16.06
C PHE A 203 16.49 5.11 -15.09
N ARG A 204 17.12 4.77 -13.96
CA ARG A 204 16.49 3.96 -12.90
C ARG A 204 15.24 4.64 -12.33
N LEU A 205 15.33 5.93 -12.03
CA LEU A 205 14.23 6.71 -11.45
C LEU A 205 13.07 6.90 -12.44
N LEU A 206 13.35 7.11 -13.72
CA LEU A 206 12.33 7.30 -14.76
C LEU A 206 11.81 5.98 -15.33
N GLY A 207 12.45 4.84 -15.03
CA GLY A 207 12.18 3.57 -15.68
C GLY A 207 12.57 3.54 -17.15
N ALA A 208 13.51 4.42 -17.58
CA ALA A 208 13.96 4.52 -18.95
C ALA A 208 15.09 3.53 -19.25
N SER A 209 15.06 2.93 -20.42
CA SER A 209 16.10 2.01 -20.89
C SER A 209 17.28 2.73 -21.53
N ASP A 210 17.04 3.94 -22.05
CA ASP A 210 18.05 4.74 -22.71
C ASP A 210 17.77 6.26 -22.61
N ARG A 211 18.70 7.06 -23.14
CA ARG A 211 18.63 8.53 -23.12
C ARG A 211 17.43 9.08 -23.90
N LYS A 212 17.08 8.46 -25.04
CA LYS A 212 15.97 8.93 -25.87
C LYS A 212 14.64 8.72 -25.16
N GLU A 213 14.50 7.58 -24.53
CA GLU A 213 13.33 7.27 -23.72
C GLU A 213 13.25 8.19 -22.51
N ALA A 214 14.37 8.45 -21.81
CA ALA A 214 14.40 9.39 -20.70
C ALA A 214 14.02 10.82 -21.12
N ALA A 215 14.51 11.30 -22.27
CA ALA A 215 14.15 12.61 -22.82
C ALA A 215 12.67 12.69 -23.21
N LYS A 216 12.12 11.63 -23.82
CA LYS A 216 10.69 11.54 -24.16
C LYS A 216 9.81 11.61 -22.91
N ILE A 217 10.13 10.81 -21.89
CA ILE A 217 9.44 10.81 -20.61
C ILE A 217 9.49 12.21 -19.97
N ALA A 218 10.64 12.88 -19.99
CA ALA A 218 10.79 14.22 -19.46
C ALA A 218 9.90 15.25 -20.16
N GLN A 219 9.81 15.19 -21.50
CA GLN A 219 8.90 16.05 -22.27
C GLN A 219 7.42 15.79 -21.98
N GLU A 220 7.03 14.52 -21.92
CA GLU A 220 5.64 14.12 -21.62
C GLU A 220 5.20 14.55 -20.22
N ARG A 221 6.14 14.66 -19.27
CA ARG A 221 5.90 15.00 -17.86
C ARG A 221 6.19 16.46 -17.51
N ASN A 222 6.65 17.27 -18.47
CA ASN A 222 7.09 18.65 -18.24
C ASN A 222 8.10 18.80 -17.09
N LEU A 223 9.12 17.92 -17.08
CA LEU A 223 10.22 17.94 -16.10
C LEU A 223 11.27 18.97 -16.47
#